data_ff7e1a8abb9731be8221278d3b3f58e5
#
_entry.id   ff7e1a8abb9731be8221278d3b3f58e5
#
_cell.length_a   1.000
_cell.length_b   1.000
_cell.length_c   1.000
_cell.angle_alpha   90.00
_cell.angle_beta   90.00
_cell.angle_gamma   90.00
#
_symmetry.space_group_name_H-M   'P 1'
#
loop_
_entity.id
_entity.type
_entity.pdbx_description
1 polymer ?
#
loop_
_entity_poly.entity_id
_entity_poly.type
_entity_poly.pdbx_seq_one_letter_code
_entity_poly.pdbx_strand_id
1 'polypeptide(L)'
;IPPYYLTGKDFLSYMAELNQVELEGAAIEELFQVLDLDITALKKSVRQYSKGMSQKLGLASCFLSQRPMLLFDEPMSGLDPKARAYLKRHLVSLKETGKTLFFSTHLLADVESICDRIIVLHGGKICFNGSPSQCCEEFNANDLENAYLNCIGANV
;
A
#
# COMPACT_ATOMS: atom_id res chain seq x y z
N ILE A 1 -8.11 7.40 -6.81
CA ILE A 1 -7.21 8.33 -7.55
C ILE A 1 -7.63 9.74 -7.20
N PRO A 2 -6.69 10.64 -6.77
CA PRO A 2 -7.01 12.02 -6.45
C PRO A 2 -7.63 12.76 -7.65
N PRO A 3 -8.65 13.61 -7.42
CA PRO A 3 -9.27 14.38 -8.49
C PRO A 3 -8.30 15.34 -9.18
N TYR A 4 -8.24 15.31 -10.50
CA TYR A 4 -7.26 16.04 -11.30
C TYR A 4 -7.41 17.58 -11.27
N TYR A 5 -8.56 18.09 -10.86
CA TYR A 5 -8.83 19.54 -10.77
C TYR A 5 -8.41 20.17 -9.45
N LEU A 6 -8.06 19.37 -8.44
CA LEU A 6 -7.56 19.86 -7.16
C LEU A 6 -6.04 20.03 -7.19
N THR A 7 -5.51 20.88 -6.31
CA THR A 7 -4.09 20.83 -5.96
C THR A 7 -3.84 19.68 -4.97
N GLY A 8 -2.57 19.27 -4.83
CA GLY A 8 -2.22 18.26 -3.82
C GLY A 8 -2.65 18.67 -2.42
N LYS A 9 -2.50 19.98 -2.08
CA LYS A 9 -2.92 20.54 -0.79
C LYS A 9 -4.43 20.46 -0.61
N ASP A 10 -5.20 20.91 -1.60
CA ASP A 10 -6.67 20.91 -1.52
C ASP A 10 -7.21 19.48 -1.37
N PHE A 11 -6.61 18.52 -2.08
CA PHE A 11 -6.98 17.12 -1.94
C PHE A 11 -6.71 16.58 -0.52
N LEU A 12 -5.53 16.83 0.06
CA LEU A 12 -5.24 16.39 1.42
C LEU A 12 -6.15 17.08 2.45
N SER A 13 -6.42 18.38 2.30
CA SER A 13 -7.34 19.11 3.17
C SER A 13 -8.76 18.54 3.11
N TYR A 14 -9.26 18.26 1.91
CA TYR A 14 -10.56 17.63 1.72
C TYR A 14 -10.63 16.24 2.36
N MET A 15 -9.59 15.41 2.20
CA MET A 15 -9.54 14.08 2.80
C MET A 15 -9.45 14.13 4.33
N ALA A 16 -8.75 15.11 4.87
CA ALA A 16 -8.66 15.31 6.32
C ALA A 16 -10.02 15.73 6.91
N GLU A 17 -10.71 16.64 6.25
CA GLU A 17 -12.07 17.07 6.64
C GLU A 17 -13.04 15.88 6.65
N LEU A 18 -13.04 15.06 5.60
CA LEU A 18 -13.84 13.84 5.53
C LEU A 18 -13.54 12.84 6.66
N ASN A 19 -12.29 12.77 7.08
CA ASN A 19 -11.86 11.87 8.16
C ASN A 19 -11.93 12.53 9.55
N GLN A 20 -12.29 13.81 9.64
CA GLN A 20 -12.36 14.60 10.88
C GLN A 20 -11.01 14.63 11.62
N VAL A 21 -9.92 14.79 10.87
CA VAL A 21 -8.56 14.93 11.40
C VAL A 21 -7.98 16.30 11.07
N GLU A 22 -7.23 16.87 11.98
CA GLU A 22 -6.45 18.08 11.73
C GLU A 22 -5.18 17.75 10.93
N LEU A 23 -4.90 18.54 9.89
CA LEU A 23 -3.66 18.42 9.14
C LEU A 23 -2.56 19.23 9.78
N GLU A 24 -1.63 18.56 10.39
CA GLU A 24 -0.39 19.17 10.87
C GLU A 24 0.63 19.25 9.74
N GLY A 25 1.19 20.43 9.51
CA GLY A 25 2.21 20.63 8.44
C GLY A 25 3.41 19.70 8.59
N ALA A 26 3.87 19.49 9.83
CA ALA A 26 4.97 18.60 10.13
C ALA A 26 4.67 17.13 9.73
N ALA A 27 3.47 16.64 10.01
CA ALA A 27 3.06 15.28 9.62
C ALA A 27 3.01 15.10 8.10
N ILE A 28 2.58 16.13 7.37
CA ILE A 28 2.60 16.12 5.90
C ILE A 28 4.04 16.07 5.39
N GLU A 29 4.94 16.90 5.93
CA GLU A 29 6.35 16.94 5.51
C GLU A 29 7.04 15.60 5.75
N GLU A 30 6.88 15.02 6.93
CA GLU A 30 7.42 13.70 7.28
C GLU A 30 6.91 12.62 6.30
N LEU A 31 5.61 12.60 6.04
CA LEU A 31 5.01 11.61 5.18
C LEU A 31 5.43 11.76 3.72
N PHE A 32 5.62 13.00 3.24
CA PHE A 32 6.14 13.25 1.90
C PHE A 32 7.59 12.79 1.75
N GLN A 33 8.42 12.91 2.79
CA GLN A 33 9.76 12.33 2.81
C GLN A 33 9.71 10.79 2.77
N VAL A 34 8.86 10.17 3.58
CA VAL A 34 8.65 8.71 3.60
C VAL A 34 8.21 8.18 2.23
N LEU A 35 7.36 8.91 1.54
CA LEU A 35 6.85 8.52 0.22
C LEU A 35 7.76 8.97 -0.94
N ASP A 36 8.89 9.62 -0.63
CA ASP A 36 9.78 10.20 -1.65
C ASP A 36 9.01 11.10 -2.63
N LEU A 37 8.20 12.01 -2.08
CA LEU A 37 7.39 12.97 -2.82
C LEU A 37 7.82 14.40 -2.44
N ASP A 38 8.18 15.21 -3.44
CA ASP A 38 8.59 16.59 -3.21
C ASP A 38 7.42 17.40 -2.62
N ILE A 39 7.67 18.10 -1.51
CA ILE A 39 6.67 18.94 -0.83
C ILE A 39 6.12 20.05 -1.73
N THR A 40 6.90 20.50 -2.71
CA THR A 40 6.44 21.50 -3.69
C THR A 40 5.29 20.97 -4.57
N ALA A 41 5.13 19.67 -4.66
CA ALA A 41 4.00 19.05 -5.36
C ALA A 41 2.65 19.48 -4.77
N LEU A 42 2.57 19.78 -3.48
CA LEU A 42 1.32 20.25 -2.84
C LEU A 42 0.71 21.46 -3.55
N LYS A 43 1.52 22.33 -4.14
CA LYS A 43 1.06 23.54 -4.81
C LYS A 43 0.64 23.30 -6.27
N LYS A 44 0.98 22.12 -6.84
CA LYS A 44 0.66 21.77 -8.21
C LYS A 44 -0.73 21.14 -8.30
N SER A 45 -1.43 21.37 -9.41
CA SER A 45 -2.64 20.62 -9.74
C SER A 45 -2.30 19.13 -9.90
N VAL A 46 -3.16 18.25 -9.41
CA VAL A 46 -3.01 16.79 -9.56
C VAL A 46 -2.94 16.37 -11.04
N ARG A 47 -3.51 17.18 -11.95
CA ARG A 47 -3.37 16.99 -13.40
C ARG A 47 -1.91 16.99 -13.88
N GLN A 48 -1.00 17.66 -13.14
CA GLN A 48 0.42 17.74 -13.46
C GLN A 48 1.25 16.62 -12.83
N TYR A 49 0.61 15.75 -12.05
CA TYR A 49 1.28 14.65 -11.39
C TYR A 49 1.55 13.49 -12.35
N SER A 50 2.70 12.83 -12.18
CA SER A 50 2.91 11.52 -12.75
C SER A 50 1.98 10.49 -12.09
N LYS A 51 1.82 9.32 -12.71
CA LYS A 51 1.06 8.20 -12.10
C LYS A 51 1.59 7.87 -10.69
N GLY A 52 2.92 7.78 -10.54
CA GLY A 52 3.56 7.52 -9.24
C GLY A 52 3.31 8.63 -8.22
N MET A 53 3.36 9.90 -8.61
CA MET A 53 3.04 11.03 -7.72
C MET A 53 1.57 10.98 -7.26
N SER A 54 0.63 10.67 -8.15
CA SER A 54 -0.78 10.53 -7.80
C SER A 54 -1.01 9.36 -6.85
N GLN A 55 -0.32 8.24 -7.06
CA GLN A 55 -0.34 7.09 -6.16
C GLN A 55 0.18 7.47 -4.76
N LYS A 56 1.35 8.12 -4.69
CA LYS A 56 1.95 8.60 -3.43
C LYS A 56 1.03 9.57 -2.68
N LEU A 57 0.39 10.49 -3.39
CA LEU A 57 -0.58 11.42 -2.78
C LEU A 57 -1.82 10.70 -2.23
N GLY A 58 -2.33 9.70 -2.94
CA GLY A 58 -3.43 8.85 -2.46
C GLY A 58 -3.04 8.07 -1.19
N LEU A 59 -1.83 7.48 -1.17
CA LEU A 59 -1.29 6.82 0.03
C LEU A 59 -1.15 7.80 1.21
N ALA A 60 -0.63 9.01 0.95
CA ALA A 60 -0.52 10.04 1.97
C ALA A 60 -1.87 10.35 2.63
N SER A 61 -2.94 10.49 1.84
CA SER A 61 -4.28 10.76 2.37
C SER A 61 -4.81 9.61 3.25
N CYS A 62 -4.49 8.37 2.90
CA CYS A 62 -4.86 7.20 3.71
C CYS A 62 -4.10 7.17 5.04
N PHE A 63 -2.80 7.44 5.02
CA PHE A 63 -1.98 7.44 6.25
C PHE A 63 -2.37 8.57 7.19
N LEU A 64 -2.63 9.77 6.66
CA LEU A 64 -3.11 10.92 7.42
C LEU A 64 -4.51 10.73 8.00
N SER A 65 -5.30 9.78 7.51
CA SER A 65 -6.66 9.51 8.02
C SER A 65 -6.70 9.02 9.47
N GLN A 66 -5.57 8.58 10.03
CA GLN A 66 -5.41 8.04 11.39
C GLN A 66 -6.32 6.85 11.72
N ARG A 67 -6.98 6.25 10.72
CA ARG A 67 -7.88 5.11 10.92
C ARG A 67 -7.10 3.88 11.44
N PRO A 68 -7.73 3.06 12.31
CA PRO A 68 -7.08 1.85 12.84
C PRO A 68 -6.91 0.76 11.78
N MET A 69 -7.70 0.79 10.71
CA MET A 69 -7.64 -0.13 9.60
C MET A 69 -7.50 0.62 8.28
N LEU A 70 -6.54 0.21 7.46
CA LEU A 70 -6.28 0.77 6.14
C LEU A 70 -6.39 -0.32 5.08
N LEU A 71 -7.11 0.01 4.00
CA LEU A 71 -7.29 -0.89 2.85
C LEU A 71 -6.67 -0.25 1.61
N PHE A 72 -5.88 -1.04 0.89
CA PHE A 72 -5.19 -0.59 -0.32
C PHE A 72 -5.39 -1.59 -1.45
N ASP A 73 -5.58 -1.05 -2.63
CA ASP A 73 -5.55 -1.83 -3.86
C ASP A 73 -4.25 -1.56 -4.60
N GLU A 74 -3.39 -2.59 -4.72
CA GLU A 74 -2.09 -2.55 -5.40
C GLU A 74 -1.22 -1.33 -4.98
N PRO A 75 -0.93 -1.10 -3.67
CA PRO A 75 -0.32 0.15 -3.20
C PRO A 75 1.10 0.39 -3.75
N MET A 76 1.79 -0.66 -4.17
CA MET A 76 3.17 -0.60 -4.68
C MET A 76 3.24 -0.46 -6.21
N SER A 77 2.09 -0.57 -6.90
CA SER A 77 2.01 -0.47 -8.35
C SER A 77 2.42 0.93 -8.83
N GLY A 78 3.30 0.97 -9.84
CA GLY A 78 3.75 2.23 -10.44
C GLY A 78 4.73 3.04 -9.60
N LEU A 79 5.21 2.51 -8.48
CA LEU A 79 6.30 3.08 -7.70
C LEU A 79 7.65 2.56 -8.21
N ASP A 80 8.65 3.46 -8.22
CA ASP A 80 10.02 3.07 -8.44
C ASP A 80 10.58 2.23 -7.27
N PRO A 81 11.71 1.50 -7.44
CA PRO A 81 12.25 0.63 -6.40
C PRO A 81 12.55 1.34 -5.07
N LYS A 82 13.00 2.60 -5.11
CA LYS A 82 13.29 3.41 -3.91
C LYS A 82 12.02 3.73 -3.14
N ALA A 83 11.00 4.25 -3.83
CA ALA A 83 9.71 4.58 -3.24
C ALA A 83 9.01 3.32 -2.68
N ARG A 84 9.12 2.19 -3.36
CA ARG A 84 8.61 0.90 -2.87
C ARG A 84 9.29 0.47 -1.57
N ALA A 85 10.61 0.58 -1.49
CA ALA A 85 11.35 0.24 -0.27
C ALA A 85 10.95 1.14 0.92
N TYR A 86 10.71 2.42 0.66
CA TYR A 86 10.24 3.35 1.68
C TYR A 86 8.82 3.03 2.14
N LEU A 87 7.91 2.78 1.20
CA LEU A 87 6.53 2.38 1.50
C LEU A 87 6.49 1.10 2.35
N LYS A 88 7.27 0.07 1.99
CA LYS A 88 7.33 -1.17 2.77
C LYS A 88 7.75 -0.92 4.22
N ARG A 89 8.80 -0.14 4.43
CA ARG A 89 9.24 0.22 5.80
C ARG A 89 8.15 0.96 6.57
N HIS A 90 7.44 1.88 5.92
CA HIS A 90 6.35 2.61 6.55
C HIS A 90 5.17 1.69 6.90
N LEU A 91 4.80 0.76 6.02
CA LEU A 91 3.74 -0.22 6.32
C LEU A 91 4.12 -1.10 7.53
N VAL A 92 5.38 -1.54 7.61
CA VAL A 92 5.87 -2.29 8.78
C VAL A 92 5.77 -1.44 10.05
N SER A 93 6.23 -0.19 10.03
CA SER A 93 6.12 0.69 11.21
C SER A 93 4.67 0.95 11.64
N LEU A 94 3.75 1.12 10.69
CA LEU A 94 2.32 1.26 11.01
C LEU A 94 1.75 -0.01 11.67
N LYS A 95 2.15 -1.19 11.23
CA LYS A 95 1.78 -2.47 11.85
C LYS A 95 2.29 -2.55 13.30
N GLU A 96 3.52 -2.13 13.55
CA GLU A 96 4.10 -2.08 14.91
C GLU A 96 3.34 -1.14 15.85
N THR A 97 2.68 -0.11 15.32
CA THR A 97 1.78 0.76 16.11
C THR A 97 0.38 0.17 16.33
N GLY A 98 0.14 -1.08 15.91
CA GLY A 98 -1.13 -1.79 16.11
C GLY A 98 -2.19 -1.53 15.03
N LYS A 99 -1.83 -0.88 13.91
CA LYS A 99 -2.77 -0.71 12.79
C LYS A 99 -2.96 -2.01 12.02
N THR A 100 -4.18 -2.25 11.57
CA THR A 100 -4.50 -3.35 10.64
C THR A 100 -4.35 -2.84 9.20
N LEU A 101 -3.50 -3.53 8.43
CA LEU A 101 -3.27 -3.22 7.03
C LEU A 101 -3.78 -4.37 6.17
N PHE A 102 -4.64 -4.08 5.21
CA PHE A 102 -5.11 -5.04 4.23
C PHE A 102 -4.84 -4.49 2.83
N PHE A 103 -4.17 -5.24 1.97
CA PHE A 103 -3.91 -4.81 0.62
C PHE A 103 -3.91 -5.96 -0.38
N SER A 104 -4.32 -5.66 -1.60
CA SER A 104 -4.13 -6.54 -2.74
C SER A 104 -2.74 -6.37 -3.32
N THR A 105 -2.14 -7.44 -3.82
CA THR A 105 -0.91 -7.37 -4.62
C THR A 105 -0.71 -8.64 -5.43
N HIS A 106 0.02 -8.52 -6.54
CA HIS A 106 0.53 -9.63 -7.33
C HIS A 106 2.05 -9.84 -7.14
N LEU A 107 2.68 -9.07 -6.25
CA LEU A 107 4.13 -9.08 -6.01
C LEU A 107 4.45 -9.95 -4.79
N LEU A 108 4.66 -11.25 -5.00
CA LEU A 108 4.85 -12.22 -3.94
C LEU A 108 6.06 -11.93 -3.04
N ALA A 109 7.16 -11.42 -3.59
CA ALA A 109 8.32 -10.99 -2.81
C ALA A 109 8.01 -9.87 -1.79
N ASP A 110 7.04 -9.00 -2.09
CA ASP A 110 6.59 -7.99 -1.14
C ASP A 110 5.74 -8.63 -0.03
N VAL A 111 4.92 -9.64 -0.38
CA VAL A 111 4.09 -10.39 0.57
C VAL A 111 4.93 -11.06 1.64
N GLU A 112 5.96 -11.81 1.25
CA GLU A 112 6.86 -12.50 2.19
C GLU A 112 7.53 -11.54 3.18
N SER A 113 7.83 -10.33 2.73
CA SER A 113 8.59 -9.36 3.54
C SER A 113 7.75 -8.58 4.55
N ILE A 114 6.43 -8.44 4.36
CA ILE A 114 5.61 -7.54 5.18
C ILE A 114 4.30 -8.12 5.70
N CYS A 115 3.80 -9.22 5.10
CA CYS A 115 2.51 -9.80 5.48
C CYS A 115 2.65 -10.86 6.58
N ASP A 116 1.83 -10.76 7.62
CA ASP A 116 1.68 -11.82 8.62
C ASP A 116 0.73 -12.90 8.13
N ARG A 117 -0.22 -12.51 7.26
CA ARG A 117 -1.29 -13.38 6.77
C ARG A 117 -1.62 -13.05 5.32
N ILE A 118 -1.90 -14.09 4.55
CA ILE A 118 -2.27 -13.98 3.14
C ILE A 118 -3.58 -14.70 2.86
N ILE A 119 -4.27 -14.22 1.84
CA ILE A 119 -5.43 -14.89 1.24
C ILE A 119 -5.13 -15.05 -0.25
N VAL A 120 -5.08 -16.29 -0.73
CA VAL A 120 -4.97 -16.59 -2.16
C VAL A 120 -6.37 -16.69 -2.75
N LEU A 121 -6.66 -15.83 -3.71
CA LEU A 121 -7.94 -15.79 -4.43
C LEU A 121 -7.71 -16.24 -5.88
N HIS A 122 -8.39 -17.31 -6.31
CA HIS A 122 -8.33 -17.78 -7.69
C HIS A 122 -9.71 -18.27 -8.15
N GLY A 123 -10.10 -17.92 -9.38
CA GLY A 123 -11.39 -18.31 -9.94
C GLY A 123 -12.60 -17.86 -9.09
N GLY A 124 -12.49 -16.75 -8.37
CA GLY A 124 -13.55 -16.23 -7.47
C GLY A 124 -13.68 -17.00 -6.16
N LYS A 125 -12.74 -17.88 -5.83
CA LYS A 125 -12.74 -18.67 -4.58
C LYS A 125 -11.45 -18.43 -3.80
N ILE A 126 -11.57 -18.52 -2.47
CA ILE A 126 -10.41 -18.53 -1.59
C ILE A 126 -9.80 -19.92 -1.63
N CYS A 127 -8.57 -20.01 -2.14
CA CYS A 127 -7.81 -21.26 -2.24
C CYS A 127 -6.93 -21.50 -1.02
N PHE A 128 -6.48 -20.42 -0.37
CA PHE A 128 -5.66 -20.49 0.85
C PHE A 128 -5.90 -19.29 1.75
N ASN A 129 -5.76 -19.49 3.06
CA ASN A 129 -5.83 -18.42 4.05
C ASN A 129 -4.97 -18.80 5.27
N GLY A 130 -3.78 -18.21 5.40
CA GLY A 130 -2.81 -18.51 6.45
C GLY A 130 -1.59 -17.58 6.38
N SER A 131 -0.50 -17.93 7.07
CA SER A 131 0.78 -17.22 6.91
C SER A 131 1.48 -17.61 5.60
N PRO A 132 2.42 -16.79 5.08
CA PRO A 132 3.24 -17.18 3.93
C PRO A 132 3.96 -18.51 4.14
N SER A 133 4.53 -18.77 5.32
CA SER A 133 5.18 -20.04 5.65
C SER A 133 4.23 -21.24 5.64
N GLN A 134 3.03 -21.09 6.20
CA GLN A 134 2.01 -22.13 6.13
C GLN A 134 1.58 -22.44 4.69
N CYS A 135 1.58 -21.45 3.81
CA CYS A 135 1.32 -21.66 2.38
C CYS A 135 2.40 -22.54 1.75
N CYS A 136 3.67 -22.24 2.00
CA CYS A 136 4.78 -23.04 1.50
C CYS A 136 4.72 -24.51 2.04
N GLU A 137 4.40 -24.70 3.30
CA GLU A 137 4.27 -26.01 3.92
C GLU A 137 3.10 -26.81 3.32
N GLU A 138 1.90 -26.22 3.22
CA GLU A 138 0.69 -26.88 2.72
C GLU A 138 0.83 -27.32 1.26
N PHE A 139 1.48 -26.48 0.44
CA PHE A 139 1.66 -26.76 -1.00
C PHE A 139 3.03 -27.37 -1.34
N ASN A 140 3.81 -27.83 -0.34
CA ASN A 140 5.10 -28.50 -0.49
C ASN A 140 6.06 -27.70 -1.41
N ALA A 141 6.21 -26.41 -1.16
CA ALA A 141 7.03 -25.50 -1.94
C ALA A 141 8.15 -24.86 -1.11
N ASN A 142 9.28 -24.56 -1.76
CA ASN A 142 10.43 -23.93 -1.11
C ASN A 142 10.29 -22.40 -0.98
N ASP A 143 9.37 -21.79 -1.72
CA ASP A 143 9.10 -20.36 -1.75
C ASP A 143 7.63 -20.10 -2.04
N LEU A 144 7.20 -18.86 -1.79
CA LEU A 144 5.81 -18.46 -1.94
C LEU A 144 5.33 -18.44 -3.40
N GLU A 145 6.22 -18.24 -4.37
CA GLU A 145 5.86 -18.24 -5.78
C GLU A 145 5.45 -19.65 -6.24
N ASN A 146 6.25 -20.66 -5.91
CA ASN A 146 5.93 -22.04 -6.17
C ASN A 146 4.70 -22.51 -5.36
N ALA A 147 4.58 -22.09 -4.10
CA ALA A 147 3.40 -22.37 -3.27
C ALA A 147 2.12 -21.81 -3.90
N TYR A 148 2.17 -20.57 -4.39
CA TYR A 148 1.06 -19.95 -5.09
C TYR A 148 0.66 -20.72 -6.36
N LEU A 149 1.64 -21.08 -7.21
CA LEU A 149 1.37 -21.85 -8.44
C LEU A 149 0.74 -23.20 -8.14
N ASN A 150 1.25 -23.92 -7.14
CA ASN A 150 0.67 -25.20 -6.71
C ASN A 150 -0.74 -25.00 -6.15
N CYS A 151 -0.96 -23.96 -5.36
CA CYS A 151 -2.26 -23.62 -4.77
C CYS A 151 -3.35 -23.38 -5.82
N ILE A 152 -3.02 -22.74 -6.94
CA ILE A 152 -3.97 -22.45 -8.03
C ILE A 152 -4.04 -23.57 -9.09
N GLY A 153 -3.27 -24.66 -8.91
CA GLY A 153 -3.25 -25.79 -9.84
C GLY A 153 -2.54 -25.50 -11.17
N ALA A 154 -1.71 -24.47 -11.22
CA ALA A 154 -0.85 -24.16 -12.35
C ALA A 154 0.41 -25.06 -12.28
N ASN A 155 0.32 -26.29 -12.75
CA ASN A 155 1.50 -27.13 -12.90
C ASN A 155 2.42 -26.53 -13.97
N VAL A 156 3.59 -26.05 -13.58
CA VAL A 156 4.68 -25.64 -14.45
C VAL A 156 5.62 -26.82 -14.65
#